data_40fbc8a82689bc43ee8cd298d9c1ebaf
#
_entry.id   40fbc8a82689bc43ee8cd298d9c1ebaf
#
_cell.length_a   1.000
_cell.length_b   1.000
_cell.length_c   1.000
_cell.angle_alpha   90.00
_cell.angle_beta   90.00
_cell.angle_gamma   90.00
#
_symmetry.space_group_name_H-M   'P 1'
#
loop_
_entity.id
_entity.type
_entity.pdbx_description
1 polymer ?
#
loop_
_entity_poly.entity_id
_entity_poly.type
_entity_poly.pdbx_seq_one_letter_code
_entity_poly.pdbx_strand_id
1 'polypeptide(L)'
;MATTEINSTSTETTTGWTIIFVAWLIASASTLGALFFGEIMKLPTCSLCWYQRIFMFPLALILPMGLFPFDWKVIRYSLPLAVIGGLVAVFHQLLVAGVIPEDVRPCAQGVPCSQTVIEWFGFLTIPLLSVIAFSIIITLLIWAYLPGQPHLLCIX
;
A
#
# COMPACT_ATOMS: atom_id res chain seq x y z
N MET A 1 29.14 1.46 29.00
CA MET A 1 27.69 1.20 28.86
C MET A 1 27.01 2.20 27.93
N ALA A 2 27.30 3.50 28.02
CA ALA A 2 26.67 4.55 27.16
C ALA A 2 26.90 4.37 25.65
N THR A 3 28.08 3.92 25.24
CA THR A 3 28.43 3.74 23.82
C THR A 3 27.62 2.61 23.14
N THR A 4 27.24 1.57 23.90
CA THR A 4 26.47 0.47 23.34
C THR A 4 25.02 0.88 23.09
N GLU A 5 24.43 1.67 23.96
CA GLU A 5 23.07 2.18 23.81
C GLU A 5 22.94 3.15 22.62
N ILE A 6 23.91 4.04 22.45
CA ILE A 6 23.92 5.01 21.34
C ILE A 6 24.00 4.26 20.00
N ASN A 7 24.81 3.19 19.93
CA ASN A 7 24.98 2.43 18.70
C ASN A 7 23.71 1.64 18.33
N SER A 8 23.00 1.08 19.33
CA SER A 8 21.74 0.36 19.07
C SER A 8 20.62 1.29 18.61
N THR A 9 20.51 2.47 19.23
CA THR A 9 19.49 3.45 18.84
C THR A 9 19.69 3.97 17.41
N SER A 10 20.95 4.23 17.01
CA SER A 10 21.24 4.70 15.65
C SER A 10 20.95 3.61 14.60
N THR A 11 21.22 2.34 14.92
CA THR A 11 20.94 1.22 14.02
C THR A 11 19.41 1.05 13.83
N GLU A 12 18.64 1.13 14.92
CA GLU A 12 17.18 1.02 14.85
C GLU A 12 16.55 2.13 14.02
N THR A 13 17.03 3.37 14.19
CA THR A 13 16.53 4.53 13.43
C THR A 13 16.84 4.37 11.94
N THR A 14 18.05 3.91 11.60
CA THR A 14 18.47 3.70 10.21
C THR A 14 17.62 2.58 9.55
N THR A 15 17.39 1.49 10.28
CA THR A 15 16.57 0.38 9.79
C THR A 15 15.12 0.82 9.56
N GLY A 16 14.53 1.54 10.52
CA GLY A 16 13.16 2.07 10.41
C GLY A 16 13.02 3.04 9.23
N TRP A 17 14.00 3.93 9.06
CA TRP A 17 14.03 4.89 7.95
C TRP A 17 14.06 4.15 6.60
N THR A 18 14.91 3.12 6.48
CA THR A 18 15.04 2.33 5.25
C THR A 18 13.74 1.60 4.91
N ILE A 19 13.08 1.00 5.91
CA ILE A 19 11.82 0.27 5.71
C ILE A 19 10.72 1.21 5.22
N ILE A 20 10.56 2.38 5.85
CA ILE A 20 9.55 3.38 5.46
C ILE A 20 9.87 3.93 4.06
N PHE A 21 11.16 4.13 3.75
CA PHE A 21 11.60 4.60 2.43
C PHE A 21 11.26 3.59 1.34
N VAL A 22 11.50 2.29 1.57
CA VAL A 22 11.15 1.23 0.61
C VAL A 22 9.62 1.16 0.43
N ALA A 23 8.86 1.25 1.51
CA ALA A 23 7.39 1.28 1.44
C ALA A 23 6.91 2.48 0.62
N TRP A 24 7.54 3.65 0.81
CA TRP A 24 7.24 4.85 0.03
C TRP A 24 7.56 4.68 -1.45
N LEU A 25 8.69 4.05 -1.77
CA LEU A 25 9.06 3.79 -3.18
C LEU A 25 8.02 2.90 -3.86
N ILE A 26 7.54 1.86 -3.18
CA ILE A 26 6.52 0.96 -3.71
C ILE A 26 5.20 1.71 -3.91
N ALA A 27 4.78 2.51 -2.92
CA ALA A 27 3.55 3.31 -3.02
C ALA A 27 3.63 4.33 -4.16
N SER A 28 4.78 5.00 -4.32
CA SER A 28 5.01 5.99 -5.37
C SER A 28 5.03 5.34 -6.75
N ALA A 29 5.73 4.22 -6.91
CA ALA A 29 5.79 3.49 -8.17
C ALA A 29 4.41 2.98 -8.56
N SER A 30 3.63 2.47 -7.60
CA SER A 30 2.25 2.01 -7.82
C SER A 30 1.34 3.17 -8.25
N THR A 31 1.48 4.34 -7.60
CA THR A 31 0.72 5.56 -7.92
C THR A 31 1.04 6.04 -9.34
N LEU A 32 2.33 6.12 -9.68
CA LEU A 32 2.77 6.56 -11.01
C LEU A 32 2.33 5.57 -12.09
N GLY A 33 2.43 4.27 -11.81
CA GLY A 33 1.94 3.23 -12.71
C GLY A 33 0.44 3.33 -12.96
N ALA A 34 -0.34 3.55 -11.89
CA ALA A 34 -1.78 3.72 -11.99
C ALA A 34 -2.15 4.95 -12.82
N LEU A 35 -1.43 6.06 -12.65
CA LEU A 35 -1.64 7.28 -13.44
C LEU A 35 -1.24 7.05 -14.89
N PHE A 36 -0.13 6.37 -15.13
CA PHE A 36 0.35 6.04 -16.48
C PHE A 36 -0.71 5.25 -17.26
N PHE A 37 -1.22 4.17 -16.66
CA PHE A 37 -2.22 3.32 -17.32
C PHE A 37 -3.55 4.04 -17.54
N GLY A 38 -3.97 4.89 -16.59
CA GLY A 38 -5.24 5.62 -16.68
C GLY A 38 -5.19 6.83 -17.59
N GLU A 39 -4.14 7.65 -17.49
CA GLU A 39 -4.07 8.95 -18.18
C GLU A 39 -3.36 8.88 -19.53
N ILE A 40 -2.27 8.13 -19.63
CA ILE A 40 -1.47 8.06 -20.86
C ILE A 40 -2.00 6.97 -21.80
N MET A 41 -2.21 5.78 -21.29
CA MET A 41 -2.73 4.67 -22.10
C MET A 41 -4.26 4.72 -22.26
N LYS A 42 -4.95 5.61 -21.51
CA LYS A 42 -6.42 5.78 -21.57
C LYS A 42 -7.18 4.47 -21.36
N LEU A 43 -6.64 3.59 -20.53
CA LEU A 43 -7.30 2.33 -20.21
C LEU A 43 -8.54 2.60 -19.34
N PRO A 44 -9.67 1.97 -19.64
CA PRO A 44 -10.88 2.17 -18.85
C PRO A 44 -10.70 1.64 -17.44
N THR A 45 -10.81 2.53 -16.46
CA THR A 45 -10.65 2.17 -15.05
C THR A 45 -12.01 1.90 -14.42
N CYS A 46 -12.14 0.75 -13.78
CA CYS A 46 -13.36 0.38 -13.06
C CYS A 46 -13.43 1.10 -11.70
N SER A 47 -14.61 1.06 -11.05
CA SER A 47 -14.84 1.71 -9.76
C SER A 47 -13.90 1.19 -8.67
N LEU A 48 -13.63 -0.12 -8.63
CA LEU A 48 -12.73 -0.72 -7.63
C LEU A 48 -11.28 -0.26 -7.80
N CYS A 49 -10.84 -0.02 -9.05
CA CYS A 49 -9.52 0.56 -9.32
C CYS A 49 -9.41 1.97 -8.75
N TRP A 50 -10.49 2.76 -8.81
CA TRP A 50 -10.55 4.09 -8.22
C TRP A 50 -10.43 4.04 -6.69
N TYR A 51 -11.12 3.08 -6.04
CA TYR A 51 -11.02 2.91 -4.58
C TYR A 51 -9.60 2.55 -4.17
N GLN A 52 -8.91 1.68 -4.91
CA GLN A 52 -7.51 1.34 -4.64
C GLN A 52 -6.62 2.57 -4.73
N ARG A 53 -6.86 3.44 -5.72
CA ARG A 53 -6.11 4.70 -5.89
C ARG A 53 -6.34 5.65 -4.71
N ILE A 54 -7.58 5.74 -4.20
CA ILE A 54 -7.95 6.59 -3.06
C ILE A 54 -7.12 6.23 -1.83
N PHE A 55 -6.74 4.97 -1.65
CA PHE A 55 -5.92 4.53 -0.52
C PHE A 55 -4.41 4.59 -0.82
N MET A 56 -4.01 4.32 -2.06
CA MET A 56 -2.59 4.32 -2.43
C MET A 56 -2.01 5.73 -2.54
N PHE A 57 -2.76 6.70 -3.07
CA PHE A 57 -2.29 8.07 -3.27
C PHE A 57 -1.93 8.75 -1.94
N PRO A 58 -2.81 8.72 -0.89
CA PRO A 58 -2.41 9.26 0.42
C PRO A 58 -1.20 8.56 1.03
N LEU A 59 -1.04 7.25 0.82
CA LEU A 59 0.15 6.53 1.30
C LEU A 59 1.43 7.11 0.69
N ALA A 60 1.41 7.40 -0.62
CA ALA A 60 2.56 7.99 -1.30
C ALA A 60 2.89 9.40 -0.80
N LEU A 61 1.91 10.11 -0.21
CA LEU A 61 2.10 11.45 0.35
C LEU A 61 2.45 11.43 1.84
N ILE A 62 1.82 10.54 2.62
CA ILE A 62 1.98 10.49 4.09
C ILE A 62 3.34 9.86 4.47
N LEU A 63 3.77 8.82 3.76
CA LEU A 63 5.03 8.12 4.08
C LEU A 63 6.25 9.05 4.03
N PRO A 64 6.45 9.91 3.01
CA PRO A 64 7.60 10.82 3.01
C PRO A 64 7.52 11.91 4.09
N MET A 65 6.30 12.27 4.56
CA MET A 65 6.15 13.20 5.68
C MET A 65 6.68 12.61 6.98
N GLY A 66 6.67 11.28 7.11
CA GLY A 66 7.28 10.59 8.25
C GLY A 66 8.78 10.33 8.08
N LEU A 67 9.31 10.52 6.87
CA LEU A 67 10.74 10.39 6.61
C LEU A 67 11.51 11.67 6.95
N PHE A 68 10.88 12.84 6.84
CA PHE A 68 11.51 14.15 7.01
C PHE A 68 10.60 15.10 7.83
N PRO A 69 10.78 15.20 9.17
CA PRO A 69 11.67 14.47 10.09
C PRO A 69 11.22 13.05 10.36
N PHE A 70 12.13 12.19 10.76
CA PHE A 70 11.81 10.80 11.02
C PHE A 70 10.86 10.69 12.23
N ASP A 71 9.65 10.19 11.98
CA ASP A 71 8.61 10.06 13.02
C ASP A 71 7.88 8.72 12.86
N TRP A 72 7.99 7.88 13.89
CA TRP A 72 7.33 6.58 13.95
C TRP A 72 5.80 6.67 13.90
N LYS A 73 5.24 7.84 14.24
CA LYS A 73 3.77 8.04 14.23
C LYS A 73 3.16 7.87 12.84
N VAL A 74 3.95 8.07 11.78
CA VAL A 74 3.48 7.89 10.40
C VAL A 74 2.97 6.47 10.17
N ILE A 75 3.60 5.45 10.79
CA ILE A 75 3.20 4.05 10.66
C ILE A 75 1.77 3.85 11.18
N ARG A 76 1.43 4.50 12.30
CA ARG A 76 0.10 4.40 12.93
C ARG A 76 -1.03 4.90 12.01
N TYR A 77 -0.74 5.88 11.16
CA TYR A 77 -1.73 6.41 10.21
C TYR A 77 -1.69 5.68 8.88
N SER A 78 -0.51 5.27 8.42
CA SER A 78 -0.33 4.58 7.14
C SER A 78 -0.84 3.14 7.18
N LEU A 79 -0.70 2.45 8.32
CA LEU A 79 -1.05 1.04 8.43
C LEU A 79 -2.55 0.77 8.20
N PRO A 80 -3.49 1.46 8.90
CA PRO A 80 -4.91 1.21 8.61
C PRO A 80 -5.30 1.58 7.18
N LEU A 81 -4.69 2.63 6.64
CA LEU A 81 -4.93 3.04 5.25
C LEU A 81 -4.50 1.94 4.26
N ALA A 82 -3.31 1.36 4.49
CA ALA A 82 -2.79 0.26 3.68
C ALA A 82 -3.64 -1.01 3.82
N VAL A 83 -4.12 -1.31 5.04
CA VAL A 83 -4.97 -2.49 5.31
C VAL A 83 -6.31 -2.36 4.57
N ILE A 84 -6.97 -1.21 4.67
CA ILE A 84 -8.26 -0.99 3.98
C ILE A 84 -8.06 -1.07 2.47
N GLY A 85 -7.01 -0.42 1.93
CA GLY A 85 -6.68 -0.49 0.51
C GLY A 85 -6.39 -1.92 0.05
N GLY A 86 -5.69 -2.68 0.88
CA GLY A 86 -5.39 -4.09 0.63
C GLY A 86 -6.64 -4.97 0.59
N LEU A 87 -7.59 -4.72 1.51
CA LEU A 87 -8.87 -5.44 1.53
C LEU A 87 -9.68 -5.16 0.25
N VAL A 88 -9.69 -3.90 -0.22
CA VAL A 88 -10.34 -3.53 -1.49
C VAL A 88 -9.65 -4.25 -2.66
N ALA A 89 -8.31 -4.34 -2.64
CA ALA A 89 -7.55 -5.02 -3.69
C ALA A 89 -7.85 -6.53 -3.71
N VAL A 90 -7.92 -7.17 -2.55
CA VAL A 90 -8.28 -8.60 -2.43
C VAL A 90 -9.71 -8.83 -2.94
N PHE A 91 -10.65 -7.99 -2.52
CA PHE A 91 -12.04 -8.07 -3.00
C PHE A 91 -12.10 -7.97 -4.53
N HIS A 92 -11.36 -7.02 -5.12
CA HIS A 92 -11.29 -6.85 -6.57
C HIS A 92 -10.72 -8.10 -7.25
N GLN A 93 -9.66 -8.68 -6.69
CA GLN A 93 -9.04 -9.89 -7.22
C GLN A 93 -9.99 -11.08 -7.18
N LEU A 94 -10.78 -11.22 -6.09
CA LEU A 94 -11.78 -12.29 -5.95
C LEU A 94 -12.91 -12.14 -6.98
N LEU A 95 -13.29 -10.91 -7.30
CA LEU A 95 -14.28 -10.63 -8.35
C LEU A 95 -13.75 -11.05 -9.73
N VAL A 96 -12.49 -10.71 -10.04
CA VAL A 96 -11.86 -11.05 -11.31
C VAL A 96 -11.68 -12.57 -11.42
N ALA A 97 -11.37 -13.24 -10.30
CA ALA A 97 -11.23 -14.71 -10.25
C ALA A 97 -12.57 -15.46 -10.35
N GLY A 98 -13.71 -14.75 -10.33
CA GLY A 98 -15.03 -15.35 -10.44
C GLY A 98 -15.54 -16.04 -9.17
N VAL A 99 -14.87 -15.82 -8.04
CA VAL A 99 -15.26 -16.42 -6.75
C VAL A 99 -16.54 -15.74 -6.21
N ILE A 100 -16.69 -14.43 -6.49
CA ILE A 100 -17.83 -13.65 -6.03
C ILE A 100 -18.84 -13.52 -7.19
N PRO A 101 -20.15 -13.82 -6.96
CA PRO A 101 -21.15 -13.70 -8.01
C PRO A 101 -21.38 -12.26 -8.46
N GLU A 102 -21.85 -12.10 -9.69
CA GLU A 102 -21.99 -10.80 -10.35
C GLU A 102 -23.02 -9.88 -9.67
N ASP A 103 -23.96 -10.46 -8.91
CA ASP A 103 -25.02 -9.72 -8.25
C ASP A 103 -24.51 -8.79 -7.13
N VAL A 104 -23.32 -9.05 -6.57
CA VAL A 104 -22.74 -8.27 -5.46
C VAL A 104 -21.77 -7.19 -5.98
N ARG A 105 -21.69 -6.98 -7.29
CA ARG A 105 -20.72 -6.05 -7.89
C ARG A 105 -21.11 -4.59 -7.64
N PRO A 106 -20.21 -3.77 -7.08
CA PRO A 106 -20.44 -2.33 -6.99
C PRO A 106 -20.23 -1.60 -8.33
N CYS A 107 -19.99 -2.34 -9.42
CA CYS A 107 -19.67 -1.79 -10.74
C CYS A 107 -20.93 -1.74 -11.61
N ALA A 108 -21.94 -1.00 -11.17
CA ALA A 108 -23.23 -0.93 -11.85
C ALA A 108 -23.20 -0.05 -13.12
N GLN A 109 -22.19 0.82 -13.26
CA GLN A 109 -22.10 1.73 -14.40
C GLN A 109 -20.66 1.76 -14.93
N GLY A 110 -20.49 1.50 -16.21
CA GLY A 110 -19.20 1.58 -16.89
C GLY A 110 -18.58 0.22 -17.17
N VAL A 111 -17.27 0.15 -17.10
CA VAL A 111 -16.50 -1.05 -17.43
C VAL A 111 -16.71 -2.12 -16.33
N PRO A 112 -17.05 -3.36 -16.70
CA PRO A 112 -17.18 -4.44 -15.70
C PRO A 112 -15.86 -4.69 -14.97
N CYS A 113 -15.94 -4.79 -13.65
CA CYS A 113 -14.74 -5.01 -12.80
C CYS A 113 -14.12 -6.40 -13.02
N SER A 114 -14.85 -7.30 -13.67
CA SER A 114 -14.36 -8.64 -13.99
C SER A 114 -13.55 -8.71 -15.28
N GLN A 115 -13.56 -7.64 -16.10
CA GLN A 115 -12.76 -7.61 -17.33
C GLN A 115 -11.29 -7.31 -17.02
N THR A 116 -10.43 -8.22 -17.42
CA THR A 116 -8.98 -8.02 -17.37
C THR A 116 -8.57 -7.19 -18.58
N VAL A 117 -8.28 -5.91 -18.36
CA VAL A 117 -7.90 -4.98 -19.43
C VAL A 117 -6.50 -5.30 -19.96
N ILE A 118 -5.61 -5.76 -19.06
CA ILE A 118 -4.25 -6.19 -19.42
C ILE A 118 -3.94 -7.48 -18.66
N GLU A 119 -3.55 -8.51 -19.40
CA GLU A 119 -2.99 -9.75 -18.87
C GLU A 119 -1.54 -9.89 -19.35
N TRP A 120 -0.59 -9.62 -18.45
CA TRP A 120 0.82 -9.86 -18.72
C TRP A 120 1.17 -11.29 -18.30
N PHE A 121 1.74 -12.03 -19.23
CA PHE A 121 2.16 -13.43 -19.04
C PHE A 121 0.99 -14.39 -18.71
N GLY A 122 -0.27 -14.00 -19.02
CA GLY A 122 -1.43 -14.85 -18.85
C GLY A 122 -2.01 -14.94 -17.42
N PHE A 123 -1.31 -14.40 -16.40
CA PHE A 123 -1.80 -14.46 -15.02
C PHE A 123 -1.56 -13.15 -14.24
N LEU A 124 -0.75 -12.25 -14.77
CA LEU A 124 -0.39 -11.00 -14.08
C LEU A 124 -1.41 -9.91 -14.43
N THR A 125 -2.49 -9.86 -13.64
CA THR A 125 -3.55 -8.86 -13.82
C THR A 125 -3.24 -7.62 -12.97
N ILE A 126 -3.81 -6.46 -13.33
CA ILE A 126 -3.64 -5.20 -12.60
C ILE A 126 -4.12 -5.33 -11.13
N PRO A 127 -5.29 -5.97 -10.85
CA PRO A 127 -5.69 -6.18 -9.45
C PRO A 127 -4.70 -7.03 -8.65
N LEU A 128 -4.09 -8.05 -9.28
CA LEU A 128 -3.09 -8.89 -8.61
C LEU A 128 -1.86 -8.08 -8.21
N LEU A 129 -1.40 -7.18 -9.10
CA LEU A 129 -0.28 -6.28 -8.80
C LEU A 129 -0.61 -5.37 -7.61
N SER A 130 -1.85 -4.89 -7.51
CA SER A 130 -2.30 -4.08 -6.37
C SER A 130 -2.28 -4.87 -5.07
N VAL A 131 -2.75 -6.13 -5.09
CA VAL A 131 -2.72 -7.01 -3.91
C VAL A 131 -1.26 -7.20 -3.44
N ILE A 132 -0.34 -7.48 -4.37
CA ILE A 132 1.08 -7.66 -4.06
C ILE A 132 1.66 -6.39 -3.44
N ALA A 133 1.41 -5.22 -4.05
CA ALA A 133 1.94 -3.93 -3.58
C ALA A 133 1.44 -3.62 -2.15
N PHE A 134 0.12 -3.74 -1.90
CA PHE A 134 -0.45 -3.50 -0.56
C PHE A 134 0.09 -4.50 0.45
N SER A 135 0.23 -5.78 0.08
CA SER A 135 0.75 -6.83 0.98
C SER A 135 2.19 -6.52 1.40
N ILE A 136 3.04 -6.11 0.47
CA ILE A 136 4.43 -5.75 0.78
C ILE A 136 4.46 -4.50 1.69
N ILE A 137 3.68 -3.47 1.38
CA ILE A 137 3.62 -2.24 2.19
C ILE A 137 3.16 -2.58 3.61
N ILE A 138 2.09 -3.37 3.77
CA ILE A 138 1.55 -3.78 5.08
C ILE A 138 2.63 -4.55 5.87
N THR A 139 3.30 -5.51 5.23
CA THR A 139 4.35 -6.31 5.87
C THR A 139 5.51 -5.43 6.35
N LEU A 140 5.96 -4.49 5.51
CA LEU A 140 7.04 -3.57 5.86
C LEU A 140 6.64 -2.65 7.01
N LEU A 141 5.41 -2.12 7.00
CA LEU A 141 4.92 -1.24 8.07
C LEU A 141 4.75 -1.99 9.39
N ILE A 142 4.25 -3.25 9.36
CA ILE A 142 4.14 -4.08 10.56
C ILE A 142 5.55 -4.39 11.09
N TRP A 143 6.48 -4.74 10.21
CA TRP A 143 7.87 -5.04 10.59
C TRP A 143 8.54 -3.82 11.24
N ALA A 144 8.29 -2.62 10.72
CA ALA A 144 8.79 -1.37 11.31
C ALA A 144 8.10 -1.05 12.64
N TYR A 145 6.81 -1.40 12.78
CA TYR A 145 6.02 -1.11 13.99
C TYR A 145 6.47 -1.94 15.20
N LEU A 146 6.82 -3.21 15.00
CA LEU A 146 7.17 -4.13 16.09
C LEU A 146 8.39 -3.68 16.90
N PRO A 147 9.54 -3.31 16.32
CA PRO A 147 10.68 -2.79 17.09
C PRO A 147 10.50 -1.35 17.58
N GLY A 148 9.61 -0.55 16.98
CA GLY A 148 9.38 0.85 17.35
C GLY A 148 8.53 1.09 18.59
N GLN A 149 8.13 0.03 19.31
CA GLN A 149 7.18 0.10 20.41
C GLN A 149 7.70 0.58 21.77
N PRO A 150 9.02 0.54 22.11
CA PRO A 150 9.42 0.88 23.49
C PRO A 150 9.13 2.30 23.94
N HIS A 151 8.86 3.21 23.01
CA HIS A 151 8.59 4.62 23.35
C HIS A 151 7.10 4.95 23.56
N LEU A 152 6.18 4.02 23.25
CA LEU A 152 4.74 4.26 23.43
C LEU A 152 4.26 4.02 24.88
N LEU A 153 5.06 3.37 25.72
CA LEU A 153 4.73 3.08 27.11
C LEU A 153 5.00 4.28 28.05
N CYS A 154 5.65 5.33 27.59
CA CYS A 154 5.96 6.52 28.39
C CYS A 154 4.94 7.67 28.28
N ILE A 155 3.85 7.47 27.54
CA ILE A 155 2.81 8.49 27.43
C ILE A 155 1.48 7.98 27.95
N UNK A 156 1.80 7.47 28.89
CA UNK A 156 0.62 7.09 29.48
C UNK A 156 0.40 7.54 30.70
#